data_66efea72a6264722be3343c175b6b1fd
#
_entry.id   66efea72a6264722be3343c175b6b1fd
#
_cell.length_a   1.000
_cell.length_b   1.000
_cell.length_c   1.000
_cell.angle_alpha   90.00
_cell.angle_beta   90.00
_cell.angle_gamma   90.00
#
_symmetry.space_group_name_H-M   'P 1'
#
loop_
_entity.id
_entity.type
_entity.pdbx_description
1 polymer ?
#
loop_
_entity_poly.entity_id
_entity_poly.type
_entity_poly.pdbx_seq_one_letter_code
_entity_poly.pdbx_strand_id
1 'polypeptide(L)'
;MKSLKTLVIAAALSLGAVGAGHAQAPAAAPAEAPAATAPANPAPATADAAAPAATPVATTAAAPAGDATYVPMKPTPGVGQPVDAGIDFQPQVSPVGEQAYWFNHVILLPVITVITLIVLGLLLWVMFRFRAKANPVPSKTTHNTFIEIIWTAIPVLILAVIAVPSIRLLAQQYEPPKKDALTIKVTGYQWYWGYAYPDQGIGEYVSKILPEKDAVARGEPYHLAVDNRMVVPVGRQVKLIITGADVIHSFAVPAFWTKMDAVPGRANETTFTANKVGVYYGQCSELCGVDHGYMPIAVEVLPVDKWEAWVRSKGGNPAGTGKADAAAPAPAAAPAPATAAPAAATTEAAPAAAPAAAPAAKN
;
A
#
# COMPACT_ATOMS: atom_id res chain seq x y z
N MET A 1 -24.45 13.47 29.19
CA MET A 1 -23.83 14.75 28.78
C MET A 1 -22.92 15.40 29.84
N LYS A 2 -22.79 14.86 31.06
CA LYS A 2 -21.91 15.41 32.11
C LYS A 2 -20.48 14.84 32.09
N SER A 3 -20.20 13.70 31.45
CA SER A 3 -18.87 13.06 31.43
C SER A 3 -17.92 13.63 30.38
N LEU A 4 -18.43 14.28 29.31
CA LEU A 4 -17.60 14.81 28.23
C LEU A 4 -16.88 16.12 28.61
N LYS A 5 -17.48 16.91 29.50
CA LYS A 5 -16.86 18.18 29.99
C LYS A 5 -15.68 17.95 30.90
N THR A 6 -15.68 16.86 31.67
CA THR A 6 -14.59 16.51 32.60
C THR A 6 -13.37 15.98 31.87
N LEU A 7 -13.56 15.32 30.73
CA LEU A 7 -12.46 14.76 29.92
C LEU A 7 -11.65 15.84 29.18
N VAL A 8 -12.31 16.91 28.75
CA VAL A 8 -11.63 18.01 28.02
C VAL A 8 -10.78 18.86 28.98
N ILE A 9 -11.19 19.02 30.26
CA ILE A 9 -10.42 19.77 31.25
C ILE A 9 -9.22 18.97 31.77
N ALA A 10 -9.31 17.65 31.85
CA ALA A 10 -8.20 16.79 32.27
C ALA A 10 -7.08 16.73 31.21
N ALA A 11 -7.41 16.78 29.91
CA ALA A 11 -6.43 16.79 28.82
C ALA A 11 -5.65 18.12 28.72
N ALA A 12 -6.24 19.24 29.16
CA ALA A 12 -5.58 20.55 29.13
C ALA A 12 -4.60 20.77 30.31
N LEU A 13 -4.72 20.01 31.39
CA LEU A 13 -3.88 20.15 32.60
C LEU A 13 -2.66 19.22 32.63
N SER A 14 -2.57 18.23 31.70
CA SER A 14 -1.43 17.30 31.62
C SER A 14 -0.30 17.75 30.71
N LEU A 15 -0.45 18.83 29.93
CA LEU A 15 0.60 19.38 29.04
C LEU A 15 1.51 20.43 29.70
N GLY A 16 1.34 20.72 30.97
CA GLY A 16 2.05 21.79 31.70
C GLY A 16 3.33 21.40 32.46
N ALA A 17 3.81 20.15 32.37
CA ALA A 17 4.93 19.68 33.20
C ALA A 17 6.01 18.94 32.40
N VAL A 18 6.58 19.57 31.36
CA VAL A 18 7.88 19.15 30.80
C VAL A 18 8.68 20.41 30.46
N GLY A 19 9.34 20.90 31.47
CA GLY A 19 10.27 22.02 31.36
C GLY A 19 11.43 21.85 32.34
N ALA A 20 12.66 21.84 31.78
CA ALA A 20 13.96 21.80 32.43
C ALA A 20 14.64 20.42 32.43
N GLY A 21 15.26 20.04 31.34
CA GLY A 21 16.23 18.94 31.22
C GLY A 21 17.44 19.42 30.42
N HIS A 22 18.48 19.72 31.14
CA HIS A 22 19.92 19.87 30.86
C HIS A 22 20.40 19.68 29.40
N ALA A 23 21.08 20.70 28.90
CA ALA A 23 21.99 20.62 27.77
C ALA A 23 23.12 19.63 28.10
N GLN A 24 23.15 18.51 27.40
CA GLN A 24 24.22 17.54 27.48
C GLN A 24 25.19 17.79 26.31
N ALA A 25 26.48 17.91 26.63
CA ALA A 25 27.54 18.11 25.68
C ALA A 25 27.64 16.91 24.71
N PRO A 26 28.19 17.09 23.47
CA PRO A 26 28.28 16.02 22.51
C PRO A 26 29.23 14.91 23.00
N ALA A 27 28.70 13.68 23.05
CA ALA A 27 29.47 12.49 23.37
C ALA A 27 30.47 12.19 22.23
N ALA A 28 31.69 11.83 22.62
CA ALA A 28 32.75 11.41 21.71
C ALA A 28 32.35 10.17 20.91
N ALA A 29 32.83 10.10 19.66
CA ALA A 29 32.62 8.98 18.76
C ALA A 29 33.14 7.65 19.38
N PRO A 30 32.43 6.53 19.17
CA PRO A 30 32.91 5.22 19.61
C PRO A 30 34.11 4.78 18.78
N ALA A 31 35.12 4.22 19.46
CA ALA A 31 36.29 3.62 18.85
C ALA A 31 35.93 2.42 17.98
N GLU A 32 36.59 2.33 16.85
CA GLU A 32 36.53 1.25 15.86
C GLU A 32 36.82 -0.12 16.51
N ALA A 33 35.88 -1.06 16.42
CA ALA A 33 36.10 -2.44 16.87
C ALA A 33 36.91 -3.23 15.83
N PRO A 34 37.81 -4.16 16.22
CA PRO A 34 38.65 -4.88 15.27
C PRO A 34 37.83 -5.85 14.40
N ALA A 35 38.18 -5.88 13.11
CA ALA A 35 37.58 -6.73 12.09
C ALA A 35 37.70 -8.22 12.46
N ALA A 36 36.58 -8.92 12.58
CA ALA A 36 36.52 -10.36 12.68
C ALA A 36 36.86 -10.99 11.32
N THR A 37 37.90 -11.80 11.28
CA THR A 37 38.27 -12.63 10.13
C THR A 37 37.18 -13.66 9.83
N ALA A 38 36.63 -13.63 8.63
CA ALA A 38 35.70 -14.63 8.12
C ALA A 38 36.42 -15.98 7.86
N PRO A 39 35.80 -17.13 8.16
CA PRO A 39 36.38 -18.43 7.84
C PRO A 39 36.31 -18.69 6.33
N ALA A 40 37.41 -19.28 5.80
CA ALA A 40 37.56 -19.64 4.40
C ALA A 40 36.53 -20.71 3.97
N ASN A 41 35.92 -20.48 2.81
CA ASN A 41 35.00 -21.37 2.15
C ASN A 41 35.77 -22.56 1.51
N PRO A 42 35.39 -23.83 1.73
CA PRO A 42 36.03 -24.95 1.04
C PRO A 42 35.58 -25.02 -0.43
N ALA A 43 36.52 -25.43 -1.30
CA ALA A 43 36.33 -25.56 -2.74
C ALA A 43 35.23 -26.56 -3.12
N PRO A 44 34.55 -26.38 -4.28
CA PRO A 44 33.45 -27.24 -4.71
C PRO A 44 34.00 -28.60 -5.20
N ALA A 45 33.45 -29.67 -4.63
CA ALA A 45 33.62 -31.03 -5.15
C ALA A 45 32.71 -31.22 -6.38
N THR A 46 33.31 -31.65 -7.49
CA THR A 46 32.62 -32.11 -8.68
C THR A 46 31.88 -33.42 -8.38
N ALA A 47 30.55 -33.38 -8.40
CA ALA A 47 29.72 -34.56 -8.42
C ALA A 47 28.77 -34.48 -9.63
N ASP A 48 29.07 -35.36 -10.58
CA ASP A 48 28.22 -35.72 -11.71
C ASP A 48 27.00 -36.47 -11.17
N ALA A 49 25.83 -35.92 -11.26
CA ALA A 49 24.58 -36.57 -10.90
C ALA A 49 23.49 -36.24 -11.91
N ALA A 50 23.14 -37.25 -12.68
CA ALA A 50 22.02 -37.27 -13.64
C ALA A 50 20.71 -36.75 -13.01
N ALA A 51 20.04 -35.85 -13.75
CA ALA A 51 18.73 -35.36 -13.40
C ALA A 51 17.68 -36.49 -13.41
N PRO A 52 16.85 -36.65 -12.36
CA PRO A 52 15.70 -37.53 -12.44
C PRO A 52 14.62 -36.90 -13.31
N ALA A 53 14.13 -37.69 -14.29
CA ALA A 53 13.02 -37.36 -15.16
C ALA A 53 11.77 -36.96 -14.35
N ALA A 54 11.19 -35.82 -14.68
CA ALA A 54 9.93 -35.36 -14.12
C ALA A 54 8.82 -36.35 -14.45
N THR A 55 8.29 -37.02 -13.45
CA THR A 55 7.07 -37.81 -13.55
C THR A 55 5.88 -36.89 -13.80
N PRO A 56 5.02 -37.15 -14.76
CA PRO A 56 3.82 -36.32 -14.98
C PRO A 56 2.91 -36.45 -13.75
N VAL A 57 2.63 -35.30 -13.11
CA VAL A 57 1.63 -35.21 -12.06
C VAL A 57 0.29 -35.62 -12.67
N ALA A 58 -0.26 -36.71 -12.15
CA ALA A 58 -1.55 -37.23 -12.56
C ALA A 58 -2.62 -36.13 -12.41
N THR A 59 -3.29 -35.84 -13.50
CA THR A 59 -4.49 -35.02 -13.55
C THR A 59 -5.52 -35.67 -12.64
N THR A 60 -5.72 -35.11 -11.46
CA THR A 60 -6.77 -35.56 -10.54
C THR A 60 -8.11 -35.30 -11.22
N ALA A 61 -8.88 -36.36 -11.39
CA ALA A 61 -10.19 -36.38 -12.02
C ALA A 61 -11.09 -35.25 -11.50
N ALA A 62 -11.70 -34.53 -12.43
CA ALA A 62 -12.73 -33.54 -12.18
C ALA A 62 -13.84 -34.18 -11.31
N ALA A 63 -14.11 -33.56 -10.16
CA ALA A 63 -15.32 -33.81 -9.41
C ALA A 63 -16.55 -33.49 -10.28
N PRO A 64 -17.71 -34.18 -10.11
CA PRO A 64 -18.86 -34.02 -10.98
C PRO A 64 -19.32 -32.55 -10.97
N ALA A 65 -19.42 -31.95 -12.15
CA ALA A 65 -19.94 -30.64 -12.38
C ALA A 65 -21.39 -30.54 -11.90
N GLY A 66 -21.59 -29.96 -10.74
CA GLY A 66 -22.90 -29.47 -10.32
C GLY A 66 -23.28 -28.29 -11.21
N ASP A 67 -24.50 -28.28 -11.66
CA ASP A 67 -25.14 -27.48 -12.70
C ASP A 67 -25.21 -25.96 -12.41
N ALA A 68 -24.08 -25.27 -12.36
CA ALA A 68 -23.99 -23.81 -12.33
C ALA A 68 -22.69 -23.36 -13.02
N THR A 69 -22.77 -23.18 -14.32
CA THR A 69 -21.65 -22.61 -15.11
C THR A 69 -21.41 -21.18 -14.67
N TYR A 70 -20.38 -20.95 -13.85
CA TYR A 70 -19.92 -19.61 -13.55
C TYR A 70 -19.36 -18.96 -14.80
N VAL A 71 -19.87 -17.77 -15.13
CA VAL A 71 -19.35 -16.92 -16.18
C VAL A 71 -18.82 -15.62 -15.56
N PRO A 72 -17.54 -15.25 -15.79
CA PRO A 72 -16.97 -14.02 -15.27
C PRO A 72 -17.80 -12.79 -15.69
N MET A 73 -18.03 -11.88 -14.74
CA MET A 73 -18.77 -10.64 -14.99
C MET A 73 -17.98 -9.75 -15.96
N LYS A 74 -18.67 -9.11 -16.89
CA LYS A 74 -18.10 -8.02 -17.66
C LYS A 74 -17.95 -6.79 -16.79
N PRO A 75 -16.83 -6.05 -16.86
CA PRO A 75 -16.68 -4.82 -16.13
C PRO A 75 -17.71 -3.79 -16.59
N THR A 76 -18.24 -3.02 -15.64
CA THR A 76 -19.17 -1.93 -15.93
C THR A 76 -18.37 -0.63 -16.08
N PRO A 77 -18.50 0.12 -17.17
CA PRO A 77 -17.80 1.39 -17.35
C PRO A 77 -18.04 2.34 -16.15
N GLY A 78 -16.98 2.96 -15.64
CA GLY A 78 -17.05 3.88 -14.51
C GLY A 78 -17.21 3.21 -13.13
N VAL A 79 -17.18 1.87 -13.05
CA VAL A 79 -17.23 1.13 -11.76
C VAL A 79 -15.90 0.40 -11.56
N GLY A 80 -15.19 0.76 -10.50
CA GLY A 80 -13.94 0.09 -10.09
C GLY A 80 -12.77 0.28 -11.06
N GLN A 81 -12.90 1.16 -12.03
CA GLN A 81 -11.87 1.48 -13.01
C GLN A 81 -11.34 2.90 -12.77
N PRO A 82 -10.06 3.15 -13.08
CA PRO A 82 -9.54 4.51 -13.09
C PRO A 82 -10.25 5.33 -14.19
N VAL A 83 -10.38 6.64 -13.93
CA VAL A 83 -10.94 7.61 -14.90
C VAL A 83 -9.78 8.33 -15.54
N ASP A 84 -9.78 8.45 -16.87
CA ASP A 84 -8.75 9.15 -17.62
C ASP A 84 -8.64 10.60 -17.15
N ALA A 85 -7.39 11.03 -16.86
CA ALA A 85 -7.09 12.35 -16.31
C ALA A 85 -7.85 12.72 -15.02
N GLY A 86 -8.39 11.74 -14.31
CA GLY A 86 -9.05 11.94 -13.02
C GLY A 86 -8.07 12.46 -11.96
N ILE A 87 -8.45 13.54 -11.29
CA ILE A 87 -7.66 14.15 -10.21
C ILE A 87 -8.21 13.82 -8.82
N ASP A 88 -9.29 13.06 -8.76
CA ASP A 88 -9.98 12.65 -7.53
C ASP A 88 -9.76 11.16 -7.23
N PHE A 89 -10.12 10.74 -6.02
CA PHE A 89 -10.14 9.32 -5.67
C PHE A 89 -11.19 8.58 -6.50
N GLN A 90 -10.97 7.31 -6.74
CA GLN A 90 -11.99 6.45 -7.33
C GLN A 90 -13.25 6.43 -6.45
N PRO A 91 -14.46 6.29 -7.06
CA PRO A 91 -15.69 6.13 -6.29
C PRO A 91 -15.56 4.99 -5.29
N GLN A 92 -15.80 5.30 -4.02
CA GLN A 92 -15.67 4.35 -2.92
C GLN A 92 -16.89 3.43 -2.85
N VAL A 93 -16.65 2.15 -2.56
CA VAL A 93 -17.70 1.12 -2.43
C VAL A 93 -17.54 0.29 -1.16
N SER A 94 -16.87 0.85 -0.17
CA SER A 94 -16.78 0.28 1.17
C SER A 94 -17.13 1.35 2.21
N PRO A 95 -17.71 0.98 3.38
CA PRO A 95 -18.09 1.95 4.42
C PRO A 95 -16.90 2.79 4.91
N VAL A 96 -15.73 2.15 5.07
CA VAL A 96 -14.49 2.83 5.49
C VAL A 96 -14.02 3.80 4.39
N GLY A 97 -14.10 3.38 3.12
CA GLY A 97 -13.75 4.22 1.99
C GLY A 97 -14.65 5.43 1.84
N GLU A 98 -15.97 5.27 1.98
CA GLU A 98 -16.93 6.38 1.95
C GLU A 98 -16.65 7.40 3.05
N GLN A 99 -16.34 6.93 4.27
CA GLN A 99 -15.97 7.80 5.38
C GLN A 99 -14.64 8.51 5.14
N ALA A 100 -13.64 7.81 4.59
CA ALA A 100 -12.34 8.39 4.24
C ALA A 100 -12.49 9.45 3.14
N TYR A 101 -13.30 9.18 2.13
CA TYR A 101 -13.63 10.11 1.06
C TYR A 101 -14.28 11.38 1.62
N TRP A 102 -15.32 11.23 2.46
CA TRP A 102 -15.97 12.35 3.13
C TRP A 102 -14.98 13.17 3.98
N PHE A 103 -14.16 12.50 4.79
CA PHE A 103 -13.17 13.16 5.63
C PHE A 103 -12.17 13.98 4.82
N ASN A 104 -11.68 13.43 3.71
CA ASN A 104 -10.79 14.13 2.81
C ASN A 104 -11.44 15.36 2.18
N HIS A 105 -12.64 15.21 1.62
CA HIS A 105 -13.27 16.27 0.82
C HIS A 105 -13.94 17.35 1.67
N VAL A 106 -14.50 16.99 2.81
CA VAL A 106 -15.27 17.94 3.65
C VAL A 106 -14.39 18.61 4.72
N ILE A 107 -13.32 17.95 5.14
CA ILE A 107 -12.46 18.49 6.21
C ILE A 107 -11.06 18.84 5.68
N LEU A 108 -10.33 17.87 5.13
CA LEU A 108 -8.92 18.09 4.80
C LEU A 108 -8.74 19.05 3.62
N LEU A 109 -9.41 18.82 2.50
CA LEU A 109 -9.29 19.65 1.31
C LEU A 109 -9.65 21.12 1.57
N PRO A 110 -10.78 21.46 2.21
CA PRO A 110 -11.08 22.87 2.53
C PRO A 110 -10.04 23.50 3.46
N VAL A 111 -9.57 22.78 4.50
CA VAL A 111 -8.56 23.29 5.45
C VAL A 111 -7.25 23.59 4.73
N ILE A 112 -6.71 22.64 3.96
CA ILE A 112 -5.45 22.84 3.24
C ILE A 112 -5.56 23.92 2.16
N THR A 113 -6.72 24.02 1.48
CA THR A 113 -6.98 25.03 0.47
C THR A 113 -6.96 26.43 1.09
N VAL A 114 -7.68 26.62 2.22
CA VAL A 114 -7.69 27.90 2.93
C VAL A 114 -6.30 28.30 3.39
N ILE A 115 -5.55 27.36 3.99
CA ILE A 115 -4.17 27.60 4.44
C ILE A 115 -3.29 27.99 3.24
N THR A 116 -3.38 27.26 2.13
CA THR A 116 -2.61 27.53 0.92
C THR A 116 -2.90 28.94 0.37
N LEU A 117 -4.16 29.34 0.32
CA LEU A 117 -4.56 30.67 -0.15
C LEU A 117 -4.07 31.78 0.78
N ILE A 118 -4.12 31.57 2.11
CA ILE A 118 -3.57 32.52 3.07
C ILE A 118 -2.07 32.67 2.86
N VAL A 119 -1.33 31.56 2.76
CA VAL A 119 0.14 31.59 2.55
C VAL A 119 0.47 32.25 1.22
N LEU A 120 -0.23 31.93 0.14
CA LEU A 120 -0.05 32.57 -1.16
C LEU A 120 -0.28 34.09 -1.07
N GLY A 121 -1.38 34.50 -0.41
CA GLY A 121 -1.68 35.93 -0.19
C GLY A 121 -0.59 36.64 0.58
N LEU A 122 -0.06 36.03 1.63
CA LEU A 122 1.07 36.59 2.42
C LEU A 122 2.35 36.69 1.60
N LEU A 123 2.69 35.68 0.79
CA LEU A 123 3.84 35.69 -0.09
C LEU A 123 3.72 36.79 -1.14
N LEU A 124 2.57 36.94 -1.77
CA LEU A 124 2.33 38.02 -2.73
C LEU A 124 2.46 39.40 -2.04
N TRP A 125 1.84 39.54 -0.84
CA TRP A 125 1.98 40.75 -0.04
C TRP A 125 3.45 41.11 0.27
N VAL A 126 4.25 40.12 0.69
CA VAL A 126 5.68 40.33 0.98
C VAL A 126 6.42 40.76 -0.28
N MET A 127 6.20 40.12 -1.42
CA MET A 127 6.83 40.48 -2.69
C MET A 127 6.51 41.90 -3.13
N PHE A 128 5.26 42.35 -2.98
CA PHE A 128 4.88 43.70 -3.38
C PHE A 128 5.26 44.76 -2.35
N ARG A 129 5.02 44.53 -1.08
CA ARG A 129 5.15 45.52 -0.01
C ARG A 129 6.59 45.74 0.42
N PHE A 130 7.38 44.67 0.46
CA PHE A 130 8.75 44.69 1.00
C PHE A 130 9.85 44.57 -0.07
N ARG A 131 9.53 44.85 -1.32
CA ARG A 131 10.53 44.94 -2.39
C ARG A 131 11.57 46.03 -2.11
N ALA A 132 12.82 45.84 -2.54
CA ALA A 132 13.95 46.77 -2.29
C ALA A 132 13.65 48.22 -2.68
N LYS A 133 12.93 48.47 -3.79
CA LYS A 133 12.51 49.81 -4.21
C LYS A 133 11.56 50.49 -3.24
N ALA A 134 10.71 49.75 -2.55
CA ALA A 134 9.73 50.28 -1.60
C ALA A 134 10.27 50.38 -0.16
N ASN A 135 11.30 49.61 0.16
CA ASN A 135 11.92 49.57 1.48
C ASN A 135 13.45 49.57 1.35
N PRO A 136 14.05 50.70 1.01
CA PRO A 136 15.52 50.82 0.81
C PRO A 136 16.30 50.59 2.11
N VAL A 137 15.68 50.84 3.27
CA VAL A 137 16.27 50.54 4.58
C VAL A 137 15.42 49.47 5.28
N PRO A 138 15.96 48.25 5.50
CA PRO A 138 15.22 47.20 6.15
C PRO A 138 14.96 47.49 7.63
N SER A 139 13.83 47.04 8.14
CA SER A 139 13.51 47.10 9.58
C SER A 139 14.47 46.22 10.39
N LYS A 140 14.83 46.68 11.58
CA LYS A 140 15.63 45.92 12.55
C LYS A 140 14.76 45.07 13.52
N THR A 141 13.44 45.17 13.43
CA THR A 141 12.54 44.35 14.23
C THR A 141 12.60 42.89 13.78
N THR A 142 13.01 41.99 14.65
CA THR A 142 13.29 40.59 14.31
C THR A 142 12.27 39.60 14.90
N HIS A 143 11.44 40.01 15.87
CA HIS A 143 10.48 39.14 16.53
C HIS A 143 9.22 39.90 16.96
N ASN A 144 8.14 39.14 17.13
CA ASN A 144 6.87 39.60 17.72
C ASN A 144 6.22 38.43 18.43
N THR A 145 6.37 38.42 19.77
CA THR A 145 5.89 37.31 20.62
C THR A 145 4.39 36.98 20.46
N PHE A 146 3.55 38.02 20.21
CA PHE A 146 2.13 37.80 20.00
C PHE A 146 1.85 36.99 18.73
N ILE A 147 2.50 37.34 17.63
CA ILE A 147 2.35 36.60 16.36
C ILE A 147 2.94 35.21 16.48
N GLU A 148 4.05 35.03 17.19
CA GLU A 148 4.69 33.74 17.47
C GLU A 148 3.77 32.79 18.23
N ILE A 149 3.08 33.29 19.25
CA ILE A 149 2.05 32.51 19.97
C ILE A 149 0.92 32.11 19.02
N ILE A 150 0.42 33.03 18.18
CA ILE A 150 -0.69 32.75 17.25
C ILE A 150 -0.29 31.67 16.23
N TRP A 151 0.86 31.81 15.55
CA TRP A 151 1.24 30.84 14.53
C TRP A 151 1.65 29.48 15.09
N THR A 152 1.92 29.38 16.39
CA THR A 152 2.11 28.11 17.09
C THR A 152 0.78 27.51 17.53
N ALA A 153 -0.07 28.31 18.18
CA ALA A 153 -1.30 27.83 18.78
C ALA A 153 -2.36 27.41 17.75
N ILE A 154 -2.53 28.17 16.67
CA ILE A 154 -3.54 27.87 15.63
C ILE A 154 -3.29 26.51 14.95
N PRO A 155 -2.09 26.17 14.44
CA PRO A 155 -1.83 24.83 13.90
C PRO A 155 -2.05 23.71 14.89
N VAL A 156 -1.65 23.88 16.15
CA VAL A 156 -1.90 22.87 17.20
C VAL A 156 -3.39 22.63 17.39
N LEU A 157 -4.20 23.68 17.45
CA LEU A 157 -5.66 23.57 17.58
C LEU A 157 -6.30 22.89 16.35
N ILE A 158 -5.85 23.25 15.14
CA ILE A 158 -6.32 22.61 13.90
C ILE A 158 -6.01 21.11 13.94
N LEU A 159 -4.78 20.73 14.29
CA LEU A 159 -4.38 19.31 14.39
C LEU A 159 -5.20 18.58 15.46
N ALA A 160 -5.43 19.19 16.62
CA ALA A 160 -6.26 18.60 17.69
C ALA A 160 -7.71 18.34 17.24
N VAL A 161 -8.30 19.25 16.46
CA VAL A 161 -9.64 19.07 15.89
C VAL A 161 -9.67 17.95 14.85
N ILE A 162 -8.67 17.91 13.95
CA ILE A 162 -8.57 16.90 12.89
C ILE A 162 -8.26 15.51 13.47
N ALA A 163 -7.52 15.42 14.58
CA ALA A 163 -7.16 14.16 15.20
C ALA A 163 -8.38 13.30 15.59
N VAL A 164 -9.48 13.92 16.02
CA VAL A 164 -10.67 13.17 16.47
C VAL A 164 -11.28 12.30 15.36
N PRO A 165 -11.66 12.83 14.18
CA PRO A 165 -12.19 12.01 13.09
C PRO A 165 -11.10 11.10 12.49
N SER A 166 -9.84 11.53 12.46
CA SER A 166 -8.72 10.73 11.95
C SER A 166 -8.50 9.46 12.78
N ILE A 167 -8.45 9.57 14.11
CA ILE A 167 -8.30 8.41 15.01
C ILE A 167 -9.49 7.45 14.88
N ARG A 168 -10.72 7.97 14.72
CA ARG A 168 -11.90 7.12 14.51
C ARG A 168 -11.80 6.33 13.21
N LEU A 169 -11.40 6.97 12.10
CA LEU A 169 -11.20 6.31 10.82
C LEU A 169 -10.11 5.23 10.91
N LEU A 170 -8.99 5.56 11.54
CA LEU A 170 -7.90 4.61 11.76
C LEU A 170 -8.35 3.40 12.59
N ALA A 171 -9.09 3.63 13.68
CA ALA A 171 -9.62 2.54 14.52
C ALA A 171 -10.54 1.59 13.74
N GLN A 172 -11.37 2.12 12.83
CA GLN A 172 -12.23 1.31 11.97
C GLN A 172 -11.45 0.45 10.96
N GLN A 173 -10.34 0.95 10.44
CA GLN A 173 -9.46 0.19 9.53
C GLN A 173 -8.80 -1.02 10.22
N TYR A 174 -8.58 -0.93 11.54
CA TYR A 174 -7.98 -1.99 12.35
C TYR A 174 -9.00 -2.76 13.20
N GLU A 175 -10.29 -2.63 12.90
CA GLU A 175 -11.33 -3.38 13.60
C GLU A 175 -11.16 -4.89 13.35
N PRO A 176 -11.20 -5.73 14.40
CA PRO A 176 -11.08 -7.17 14.25
C PRO A 176 -12.13 -7.73 13.29
N PRO A 177 -11.80 -8.76 12.48
CA PRO A 177 -12.74 -9.36 11.56
C PRO A 177 -13.93 -9.99 12.32
N LYS A 178 -15.12 -9.87 11.73
CA LYS A 178 -16.32 -10.54 12.24
C LYS A 178 -16.15 -12.06 12.16
N LYS A 179 -16.87 -12.79 13.02
CA LYS A 179 -16.80 -14.26 13.06
C LYS A 179 -17.22 -14.94 11.77
N ASP A 180 -18.09 -14.30 10.99
CA ASP A 180 -18.62 -14.76 9.71
C ASP A 180 -17.89 -14.15 8.50
N ALA A 181 -16.78 -13.44 8.71
CA ALA A 181 -15.97 -12.89 7.64
C ALA A 181 -15.48 -14.00 6.70
N LEU A 182 -15.44 -13.71 5.41
CA LEU A 182 -14.85 -14.59 4.41
C LEU A 182 -13.33 -14.48 4.47
N THR A 183 -12.62 -15.55 4.81
CA THR A 183 -11.16 -15.55 4.85
C THR A 183 -10.57 -15.84 3.47
N ILE A 184 -9.67 -14.98 3.00
CA ILE A 184 -8.89 -15.18 1.78
C ILE A 184 -7.42 -15.00 2.11
N LYS A 185 -6.61 -16.02 1.77
CA LYS A 185 -5.15 -15.89 1.79
C LYS A 185 -4.69 -15.26 0.48
N VAL A 186 -3.85 -14.24 0.57
CA VAL A 186 -3.26 -13.53 -0.56
C VAL A 186 -1.75 -13.65 -0.47
N THR A 187 -1.12 -14.17 -1.52
CA THR A 187 0.33 -14.32 -1.59
C THR A 187 0.87 -13.50 -2.77
N GLY A 188 1.79 -12.57 -2.49
CA GLY A 188 2.49 -11.81 -3.53
C GLY A 188 3.72 -12.58 -4.02
N TYR A 189 3.89 -12.65 -5.33
CA TYR A 189 5.04 -13.26 -6.02
C TYR A 189 5.60 -12.29 -7.06
N GLN A 190 6.80 -12.46 -7.48
CA GLN A 190 7.42 -11.76 -8.61
C GLN A 190 7.00 -12.43 -9.95
N TRP A 191 6.07 -11.95 -10.76
CA TRP A 191 5.19 -10.80 -10.55
C TRP A 191 3.76 -11.24 -10.85
N TYR A 192 3.06 -11.71 -9.82
CA TYR A 192 1.66 -12.15 -9.87
C TYR A 192 1.10 -12.32 -8.46
N TRP A 193 -0.18 -12.57 -8.33
CA TRP A 193 -0.82 -12.85 -7.06
C TRP A 193 -1.34 -14.29 -6.98
N GLY A 194 -1.29 -14.88 -5.79
CA GLY A 194 -1.96 -16.13 -5.45
C GLY A 194 -3.13 -15.89 -4.51
N TYR A 195 -4.25 -16.57 -4.73
CA TYR A 195 -5.43 -16.48 -3.87
C TYR A 195 -5.89 -17.86 -3.43
N ALA A 196 -6.16 -18.03 -2.14
CA ALA A 196 -6.77 -19.26 -1.59
C ALA A 196 -7.94 -18.90 -0.67
N TYR A 197 -8.95 -19.79 -0.60
CA TYR A 197 -10.12 -19.64 0.27
C TYR A 197 -10.17 -20.83 1.23
N PRO A 198 -9.42 -20.79 2.34
CA PRO A 198 -9.25 -21.95 3.22
C PRO A 198 -10.57 -22.42 3.81
N ASP A 199 -11.47 -21.51 4.20
CA ASP A 199 -12.76 -21.87 4.79
C ASP A 199 -13.68 -22.59 3.79
N GLN A 200 -13.53 -22.31 2.48
CA GLN A 200 -14.31 -22.95 1.40
C GLN A 200 -13.61 -24.18 0.81
N GLY A 201 -12.40 -24.51 1.27
CA GLY A 201 -11.62 -25.64 0.74
C GLY A 201 -11.05 -25.39 -0.66
N ILE A 202 -10.93 -24.12 -1.11
CA ILE A 202 -10.32 -23.79 -2.39
C ILE A 202 -8.82 -23.53 -2.17
N GLY A 203 -7.97 -24.36 -2.78
CA GLY A 203 -6.53 -24.22 -2.79
C GLY A 203 -6.07 -22.96 -3.50
N GLU A 204 -4.78 -22.64 -3.36
CA GLU A 204 -4.21 -21.45 -4.00
C GLU A 204 -4.25 -21.58 -5.53
N TYR A 205 -4.76 -20.55 -6.18
CA TYR A 205 -4.71 -20.38 -7.63
C TYR A 205 -4.03 -19.06 -7.99
N VAL A 206 -3.44 -19.03 -9.17
CA VAL A 206 -2.62 -17.92 -9.67
C VAL A 206 -3.48 -16.91 -10.43
N SER A 207 -3.17 -15.63 -10.25
CA SER A 207 -3.74 -14.47 -10.93
C SER A 207 -2.63 -13.68 -11.60
N LYS A 208 -2.58 -13.73 -12.93
CA LYS A 208 -1.57 -13.04 -13.75
C LYS A 208 -2.21 -12.01 -14.66
N ILE A 209 -1.43 -10.99 -15.01
CA ILE A 209 -1.84 -10.00 -15.98
C ILE A 209 -2.23 -10.66 -17.31
N LEU A 210 -3.33 -10.21 -17.91
CA LEU A 210 -3.72 -10.63 -19.25
C LEU A 210 -2.88 -9.93 -20.32
N PRO A 211 -2.55 -10.63 -21.41
CA PRO A 211 -2.04 -9.98 -22.60
C PRO A 211 -3.02 -8.90 -23.11
N GLU A 212 -2.50 -7.81 -23.67
CA GLU A 212 -3.29 -6.67 -24.13
C GLU A 212 -4.46 -7.10 -25.03
N LYS A 213 -4.19 -7.97 -26.02
CA LYS A 213 -5.20 -8.49 -26.94
C LYS A 213 -6.39 -9.12 -26.22
N ASP A 214 -6.11 -9.90 -25.18
CA ASP A 214 -7.15 -10.64 -24.44
C ASP A 214 -7.92 -9.71 -23.48
N ALA A 215 -7.23 -8.73 -22.86
CA ALA A 215 -7.86 -7.70 -22.03
C ALA A 215 -8.85 -6.86 -22.88
N VAL A 216 -8.41 -6.38 -24.03
CA VAL A 216 -9.26 -5.59 -24.97
C VAL A 216 -10.45 -6.43 -25.44
N ALA A 217 -10.25 -7.70 -25.81
CA ALA A 217 -11.32 -8.60 -26.23
C ALA A 217 -12.39 -8.81 -25.13
N ARG A 218 -11.99 -8.75 -23.84
CA ARG A 218 -12.91 -8.81 -22.68
C ARG A 218 -13.54 -7.46 -22.33
N GLY A 219 -13.12 -6.37 -22.97
CA GLY A 219 -13.52 -5.00 -22.60
C GLY A 219 -12.97 -4.56 -21.25
N GLU A 220 -11.80 -5.09 -20.86
CA GLU A 220 -11.10 -4.76 -19.62
C GLU A 220 -9.93 -3.80 -19.88
N PRO A 221 -9.60 -2.91 -18.92
CA PRO A 221 -8.47 -2.01 -19.08
C PRO A 221 -7.16 -2.82 -19.12
N TYR A 222 -6.36 -2.58 -20.14
CA TYR A 222 -5.01 -3.14 -20.23
C TYR A 222 -4.16 -2.70 -19.02
N HIS A 223 -3.23 -3.51 -18.58
CA HIS A 223 -2.44 -3.41 -17.34
C HIS A 223 -3.21 -3.66 -16.03
N LEU A 224 -4.55 -3.77 -16.06
CA LEU A 224 -5.35 -4.05 -14.86
C LEU A 224 -6.09 -5.39 -14.93
N ALA A 225 -6.30 -5.91 -16.14
CA ALA A 225 -6.98 -7.18 -16.37
C ALA A 225 -6.11 -8.38 -15.98
N VAL A 226 -6.74 -9.40 -15.39
CA VAL A 226 -6.09 -10.65 -15.00
C VAL A 226 -6.81 -11.87 -15.54
N ASP A 227 -6.11 -13.00 -15.64
CA ASP A 227 -6.66 -14.28 -16.06
C ASP A 227 -7.66 -14.85 -15.05
N ASN A 228 -7.34 -14.78 -13.74
CA ASN A 228 -8.17 -15.26 -12.64
C ASN A 228 -8.36 -14.17 -11.59
N ARG A 229 -9.59 -13.70 -11.40
CA ARG A 229 -9.91 -12.66 -10.43
C ARG A 229 -10.09 -13.24 -9.02
N MET A 230 -9.83 -12.44 -8.00
CA MET A 230 -10.32 -12.70 -6.64
C MET A 230 -11.82 -12.47 -6.62
N VAL A 231 -12.63 -13.43 -6.14
CA VAL A 231 -14.10 -13.35 -6.20
C VAL A 231 -14.69 -13.30 -4.80
N VAL A 232 -15.51 -12.29 -4.51
CA VAL A 232 -16.10 -12.06 -3.20
C VAL A 232 -17.60 -11.79 -3.29
N PRO A 233 -18.41 -12.15 -2.26
CA PRO A 233 -19.81 -11.80 -2.22
C PRO A 233 -20.02 -10.35 -1.78
N VAL A 234 -21.02 -9.68 -2.34
CA VAL A 234 -21.42 -8.34 -1.94
C VAL A 234 -21.94 -8.32 -0.50
N GLY A 235 -21.58 -7.27 0.26
CA GLY A 235 -22.09 -7.02 1.62
C GLY A 235 -21.49 -7.88 2.72
N ARG A 236 -20.74 -8.95 2.41
CA ARG A 236 -20.04 -9.76 3.39
C ARG A 236 -18.66 -9.18 3.67
N GLN A 237 -18.28 -9.13 4.95
CA GLN A 237 -16.92 -8.73 5.30
C GLN A 237 -15.92 -9.78 4.82
N VAL A 238 -14.84 -9.33 4.20
CA VAL A 238 -13.71 -10.15 3.75
C VAL A 238 -12.52 -9.88 4.67
N LYS A 239 -11.94 -10.95 5.19
CA LYS A 239 -10.66 -10.95 5.90
C LYS A 239 -9.58 -11.39 4.93
N LEU A 240 -8.59 -10.54 4.70
CA LEU A 240 -7.40 -10.88 3.93
C LEU A 240 -6.26 -11.23 4.87
N ILE A 241 -5.60 -12.36 4.62
CA ILE A 241 -4.33 -12.75 5.22
C ILE A 241 -3.26 -12.64 4.14
N ILE A 242 -2.40 -11.63 4.24
CA ILE A 242 -1.52 -11.20 3.15
C ILE A 242 -0.07 -11.47 3.51
N THR A 243 0.67 -12.11 2.61
CA THR A 243 2.10 -12.40 2.75
C THR A 243 2.83 -12.29 1.42
N GLY A 244 4.14 -12.08 1.46
CA GLY A 244 5.03 -12.19 0.30
C GLY A 244 5.71 -13.56 0.28
N ALA A 245 5.90 -14.13 -0.90
CA ALA A 245 6.64 -15.38 -1.08
C ALA A 245 8.13 -15.15 -1.27
N ASP A 246 8.50 -14.02 -1.85
CA ASP A 246 9.86 -13.71 -2.30
C ASP A 246 10.34 -12.33 -1.78
N VAL A 247 9.79 -11.25 -2.29
CA VAL A 247 10.09 -9.87 -1.88
C VAL A 247 8.86 -9.22 -1.24
N ILE A 248 8.98 -7.97 -0.80
CA ILE A 248 7.84 -7.20 -0.30
C ILE A 248 7.02 -6.74 -1.51
N HIS A 249 5.70 -6.98 -1.45
CA HIS A 249 4.66 -6.43 -2.34
C HIS A 249 3.65 -5.66 -1.51
N SER A 250 2.68 -5.01 -2.12
CA SER A 250 1.55 -4.41 -1.40
C SER A 250 0.25 -4.63 -2.16
N PHE A 251 -0.70 -5.29 -1.52
CA PHE A 251 -2.04 -5.51 -2.07
C PHE A 251 -2.88 -4.26 -1.86
N ALA A 252 -3.28 -3.59 -2.93
CA ALA A 252 -4.06 -2.37 -2.85
C ALA A 252 -5.21 -2.34 -3.86
N VAL A 253 -6.42 -2.05 -3.37
CA VAL A 253 -7.62 -1.84 -4.20
C VAL A 253 -8.24 -0.50 -3.78
N PRO A 254 -8.01 0.58 -4.55
CA PRO A 254 -8.42 1.94 -4.18
C PRO A 254 -9.92 2.09 -3.89
N ALA A 255 -10.79 1.43 -4.67
CA ALA A 255 -12.24 1.51 -4.50
C ALA A 255 -12.75 0.93 -3.15
N PHE A 256 -11.96 0.08 -2.48
CA PHE A 256 -12.29 -0.49 -1.16
C PHE A 256 -11.59 0.23 -0.02
N TRP A 257 -10.75 1.21 -0.32
CA TRP A 257 -9.86 1.87 0.65
C TRP A 257 -8.95 0.87 1.38
N THR A 258 -8.48 -0.14 0.66
CA THR A 258 -7.65 -1.22 1.21
C THR A 258 -6.25 -1.16 0.63
N LYS A 259 -5.26 -1.11 1.50
CA LYS A 259 -3.84 -1.27 1.19
C LYS A 259 -3.16 -1.99 2.36
N MET A 260 -2.44 -3.09 2.06
CA MET A 260 -1.69 -3.85 3.05
C MET A 260 -0.45 -4.49 2.42
N ASP A 261 0.69 -4.34 3.06
CA ASP A 261 1.95 -4.87 2.58
C ASP A 261 2.01 -6.39 2.74
N ALA A 262 2.48 -7.05 1.69
CA ALA A 262 2.75 -8.47 1.61
C ALA A 262 4.23 -8.72 1.92
N VAL A 263 4.55 -8.92 3.21
CA VAL A 263 5.93 -9.05 3.70
C VAL A 263 6.29 -10.53 3.82
N PRO A 264 7.43 -10.99 3.27
CA PRO A 264 7.91 -12.36 3.43
C PRO A 264 8.08 -12.74 4.89
N GLY A 265 7.61 -13.95 5.24
CA GLY A 265 7.68 -14.47 6.60
C GLY A 265 6.70 -13.84 7.59
N ARG A 266 5.81 -12.95 7.14
CA ARG A 266 4.80 -12.29 7.97
C ARG A 266 3.42 -12.44 7.35
N ALA A 267 2.41 -12.75 8.18
CA ALA A 267 1.01 -12.76 7.80
C ALA A 267 0.35 -11.47 8.29
N ASN A 268 0.20 -10.49 7.42
CA ASN A 268 -0.52 -9.24 7.72
C ASN A 268 -2.01 -9.46 7.50
N GLU A 269 -2.85 -8.84 8.35
CA GLU A 269 -4.30 -8.96 8.24
C GLU A 269 -4.95 -7.61 7.97
N THR A 270 -5.95 -7.60 7.09
CA THR A 270 -6.82 -6.45 6.86
C THR A 270 -8.22 -6.92 6.51
N THR A 271 -9.20 -6.04 6.60
CA THR A 271 -10.60 -6.34 6.27
C THR A 271 -11.18 -5.29 5.33
N PHE A 272 -12.13 -5.70 4.50
CA PHE A 272 -12.98 -4.77 3.77
C PHE A 272 -14.38 -5.38 3.58
N THR A 273 -15.35 -4.53 3.25
CA THR A 273 -16.71 -4.94 2.86
C THR A 273 -17.07 -4.20 1.59
N ALA A 274 -17.30 -4.93 0.49
CA ALA A 274 -17.71 -4.34 -0.76
C ALA A 274 -19.24 -4.24 -0.82
N ASN A 275 -19.77 -3.02 -0.91
CA ASN A 275 -21.23 -2.75 -0.89
C ASN A 275 -21.89 -2.79 -2.27
N LYS A 276 -21.11 -2.88 -3.34
CA LYS A 276 -21.62 -2.81 -4.71
C LYS A 276 -21.03 -3.90 -5.59
N VAL A 277 -21.90 -4.59 -6.32
CA VAL A 277 -21.53 -5.60 -7.32
C VAL A 277 -20.76 -4.92 -8.46
N GLY A 278 -19.70 -5.57 -8.96
CA GLY A 278 -18.85 -5.04 -10.04
C GLY A 278 -17.47 -5.68 -10.08
N VAL A 279 -16.65 -5.22 -11.01
CA VAL A 279 -15.23 -5.59 -11.12
C VAL A 279 -14.39 -4.38 -10.73
N TYR A 280 -13.52 -4.58 -9.75
CA TYR A 280 -12.70 -3.53 -9.15
C TYR A 280 -11.22 -3.86 -9.35
N TYR A 281 -10.45 -2.85 -9.74
CA TYR A 281 -9.05 -3.03 -10.06
C TYR A 281 -8.14 -2.36 -9.03
N GLY A 282 -6.98 -2.97 -8.87
CA GLY A 282 -5.89 -2.50 -8.03
C GLY A 282 -4.54 -2.86 -8.61
N GLN A 283 -3.49 -2.45 -7.92
CA GLN A 283 -2.11 -2.69 -8.35
C GLN A 283 -1.23 -2.98 -7.15
N CYS A 284 -0.10 -3.65 -7.40
CA CYS A 284 0.98 -3.71 -6.42
C CYS A 284 1.42 -2.29 -6.06
N SER A 285 1.49 -1.98 -4.77
CA SER A 285 1.75 -0.64 -4.25
C SER A 285 3.01 -0.56 -3.38
N GLU A 286 3.93 -1.54 -3.52
CA GLU A 286 5.29 -1.53 -2.98
C GLU A 286 6.25 -2.03 -4.06
N LEU A 287 7.33 -1.26 -4.32
CA LEU A 287 8.28 -1.57 -5.40
C LEU A 287 8.92 -2.95 -5.18
N CYS A 288 8.64 -3.89 -6.09
CA CYS A 288 9.01 -5.30 -5.99
C CYS A 288 9.90 -5.82 -7.13
N GLY A 289 10.41 -4.96 -8.00
CA GLY A 289 11.32 -5.30 -9.11
C GLY A 289 10.84 -4.78 -10.46
N VAL A 290 11.34 -5.38 -11.55
CA VAL A 290 11.17 -4.85 -12.92
C VAL A 290 9.72 -4.85 -13.40
N ASP A 291 8.92 -5.84 -13.01
CA ASP A 291 7.51 -5.96 -13.43
C ASP A 291 6.54 -5.52 -12.32
N HIS A 292 6.99 -4.61 -11.43
CA HIS A 292 6.15 -4.05 -10.36
C HIS A 292 4.81 -3.49 -10.88
N GLY A 293 4.81 -2.79 -12.01
CA GLY A 293 3.61 -2.25 -12.66
C GLY A 293 2.78 -3.28 -13.44
N TYR A 294 3.24 -4.53 -13.54
CA TYR A 294 2.64 -5.58 -14.37
C TYR A 294 2.09 -6.75 -13.55
N MET A 295 1.79 -6.53 -12.27
CA MET A 295 1.11 -7.49 -11.41
C MET A 295 -0.17 -6.88 -10.81
N PRO A 296 -1.19 -6.67 -11.66
CA PRO A 296 -2.44 -6.06 -11.25
C PRO A 296 -3.26 -6.97 -10.35
N ILE A 297 -4.25 -6.35 -9.69
CA ILE A 297 -5.25 -6.99 -8.85
C ILE A 297 -6.60 -6.75 -9.50
N ALA A 298 -7.41 -7.79 -9.67
CA ALA A 298 -8.81 -7.64 -10.04
C ALA A 298 -9.70 -8.41 -9.07
N VAL A 299 -10.67 -7.71 -8.52
CA VAL A 299 -11.65 -8.25 -7.56
C VAL A 299 -13.03 -8.21 -8.18
N GLU A 300 -13.67 -9.35 -8.28
CA GLU A 300 -15.03 -9.49 -8.77
C GLU A 300 -16.00 -9.62 -7.59
N VAL A 301 -16.83 -8.63 -7.40
CA VAL A 301 -17.85 -8.61 -6.36
C VAL A 301 -19.16 -9.11 -6.94
N LEU A 302 -19.65 -10.24 -6.46
CA LEU A 302 -20.83 -10.91 -6.98
C LEU A 302 -22.03 -10.86 -6.01
N PRO A 303 -23.27 -10.97 -6.50
CA PRO A 303 -24.40 -11.40 -5.69
C PRO A 303 -24.09 -12.74 -5.00
N VAL A 304 -24.65 -12.96 -3.81
CA VAL A 304 -24.31 -14.13 -2.97
C VAL A 304 -24.54 -15.44 -3.71
N ASP A 305 -25.67 -15.60 -4.41
CA ASP A 305 -26.01 -16.78 -5.21
C ASP A 305 -24.99 -17.09 -6.32
N LYS A 306 -24.48 -16.05 -6.98
CA LYS A 306 -23.44 -16.16 -8.02
C LYS A 306 -22.08 -16.49 -7.43
N TRP A 307 -21.75 -15.89 -6.28
CA TRP A 307 -20.54 -16.22 -5.54
C TRP A 307 -20.54 -17.70 -5.10
N GLU A 308 -21.65 -18.20 -4.59
CA GLU A 308 -21.79 -19.61 -4.24
C GLU A 308 -21.61 -20.53 -5.45
N ALA A 309 -22.18 -20.16 -6.61
CA ALA A 309 -21.98 -20.90 -7.85
C ALA A 309 -20.50 -20.92 -8.28
N TRP A 310 -19.80 -19.78 -8.14
CA TRP A 310 -18.37 -19.71 -8.38
C TRP A 310 -17.58 -20.62 -7.41
N VAL A 311 -17.88 -20.61 -6.11
CA VAL A 311 -17.23 -21.50 -5.14
C VAL A 311 -17.39 -22.96 -5.54
N ARG A 312 -18.62 -23.37 -5.91
CA ARG A 312 -18.89 -24.73 -6.40
C ARG A 312 -18.13 -25.06 -7.68
N SER A 313 -18.00 -24.13 -8.61
CA SER A 313 -17.25 -24.33 -9.86
C SER A 313 -15.75 -24.53 -9.61
N LYS A 314 -15.24 -24.05 -8.48
CA LYS A 314 -13.85 -24.26 -8.02
C LYS A 314 -13.70 -25.53 -7.17
N GLY A 315 -14.75 -26.34 -7.02
CA GLY A 315 -14.76 -27.54 -6.17
C GLY A 315 -14.85 -27.24 -4.68
N GLY A 316 -15.17 -26.01 -4.29
CA GLY A 316 -15.31 -25.59 -2.90
C GLY A 316 -16.72 -25.75 -2.34
N ASN A 317 -16.85 -25.57 -1.02
CA ASN A 317 -18.13 -25.53 -0.31
C ASN A 317 -18.49 -24.10 0.11
N PRO A 318 -19.57 -23.48 -0.40
CA PRO A 318 -19.98 -22.13 -0.03
C PRO A 318 -20.28 -21.95 1.47
N ALA A 319 -20.80 -22.98 2.13
CA ALA A 319 -21.07 -22.97 3.57
C ALA A 319 -19.80 -23.05 4.43
N GLY A 320 -18.65 -23.29 3.81
CA GLY A 320 -17.41 -23.58 4.50
C GLY A 320 -17.25 -25.06 4.87
N THR A 321 -16.02 -25.46 5.12
CA THR A 321 -15.69 -26.86 5.50
C THR A 321 -15.74 -27.08 7.00
N GLY A 322 -16.01 -26.05 7.81
CA GLY A 322 -16.00 -26.11 9.27
C GLY A 322 -14.60 -26.33 9.89
N LYS A 323 -13.55 -26.36 9.08
CA LYS A 323 -12.15 -26.49 9.54
C LYS A 323 -11.43 -25.16 9.35
N ALA A 324 -11.58 -24.28 10.32
CA ALA A 324 -10.80 -23.03 10.40
C ALA A 324 -9.32 -23.27 10.79
N ASP A 325 -8.87 -24.53 10.92
CA ASP A 325 -7.54 -24.88 11.47
C ASP A 325 -6.61 -25.63 10.52
N ALA A 326 -6.80 -25.54 9.22
CA ALA A 326 -5.71 -25.96 8.33
C ALA A 326 -4.65 -24.84 8.30
N ALA A 327 -3.62 -24.99 9.13
CA ALA A 327 -2.38 -24.21 8.96
C ALA A 327 -2.02 -24.24 7.46
N ALA A 328 -1.92 -23.07 6.85
CA ALA A 328 -1.56 -22.96 5.45
C ALA A 328 -0.29 -23.80 5.23
N PRO A 329 -0.23 -24.66 4.19
CA PRO A 329 1.02 -25.32 3.87
C PRO A 329 2.09 -24.22 3.72
N ALA A 330 3.25 -24.44 4.33
CA ALA A 330 4.38 -23.55 4.19
C ALA A 330 4.58 -23.29 2.68
N PRO A 331 4.84 -22.05 2.24
CA PRO A 331 5.04 -21.77 0.83
C PRO A 331 6.10 -22.74 0.30
N ALA A 332 5.77 -23.41 -0.81
CA ALA A 332 6.77 -24.19 -1.53
C ALA A 332 7.94 -23.23 -1.80
N ALA A 333 9.16 -23.66 -1.41
CA ALA A 333 10.36 -22.86 -1.57
C ALA A 333 10.38 -22.31 -3.01
N ALA A 334 10.42 -20.99 -3.12
CA ALA A 334 10.55 -20.34 -4.42
C ALA A 334 11.78 -20.94 -5.13
N PRO A 335 11.74 -21.18 -6.45
CA PRO A 335 12.93 -21.50 -7.18
C PRO A 335 13.95 -20.38 -6.92
N ALA A 336 15.18 -20.77 -6.58
CA ALA A 336 16.25 -19.84 -6.27
C ALA A 336 16.32 -18.76 -7.36
N PRO A 337 16.51 -17.48 -7.01
CA PRO A 337 16.59 -16.43 -8.01
C PRO A 337 17.65 -16.78 -9.01
N ALA A 338 17.31 -16.74 -10.31
CA ALA A 338 18.29 -16.86 -11.37
C ALA A 338 19.38 -15.82 -11.08
N THR A 339 20.62 -16.28 -10.90
CA THR A 339 21.78 -15.44 -10.68
C THR A 339 21.79 -14.34 -11.73
N ALA A 340 21.56 -13.11 -11.30
CA ALA A 340 21.69 -11.96 -12.17
C ALA A 340 23.13 -11.95 -12.70
N ALA A 341 23.29 -11.94 -14.01
CA ALA A 341 24.59 -11.74 -14.65
C ALA A 341 25.20 -10.44 -14.09
N PRO A 342 26.50 -10.40 -13.78
CA PRO A 342 27.12 -9.20 -13.26
C PRO A 342 26.94 -8.08 -14.28
N ALA A 343 26.35 -6.97 -13.86
CA ALA A 343 26.27 -5.75 -14.66
C ALA A 343 27.70 -5.34 -15.04
N ALA A 344 27.95 -5.19 -16.32
CA ALA A 344 29.22 -4.68 -16.84
C ALA A 344 29.48 -3.31 -16.18
N ALA A 345 30.59 -3.21 -15.47
CA ALA A 345 31.06 -1.99 -14.86
C ALA A 345 31.34 -0.97 -15.99
N THR A 346 30.49 0.01 -16.18
CA THR A 346 30.82 1.20 -16.95
C THR A 346 31.85 1.98 -16.16
N THR A 347 33.09 1.96 -16.63
CA THR A 347 34.15 2.85 -16.15
C THR A 347 33.72 4.29 -16.43
N GLU A 348 33.31 4.98 -15.37
CA GLU A 348 33.08 6.42 -15.38
C GLU A 348 34.44 7.12 -15.55
N ALA A 349 34.61 7.80 -16.70
CA ALA A 349 35.79 8.61 -16.99
C ALA A 349 35.78 9.83 -16.05
N ALA A 350 36.86 10.01 -15.32
CA ALA A 350 37.06 11.17 -14.45
C ALA A 350 36.96 12.48 -15.26
N PRO A 351 36.34 13.56 -14.72
CA PRO A 351 36.27 14.83 -15.40
C PRO A 351 37.67 15.48 -15.49
N ALA A 352 38.05 15.93 -16.69
CA ALA A 352 39.27 16.62 -16.98
C ALA A 352 39.39 17.91 -16.15
N ALA A 353 40.55 18.13 -15.55
CA ALA A 353 40.89 19.32 -14.79
C ALA A 353 40.80 20.58 -15.66
N ALA A 354 40.12 21.62 -15.16
CA ALA A 354 40.06 22.95 -15.77
C ALA A 354 41.45 23.60 -15.82
N PRO A 355 41.79 24.34 -16.88
CA PRO A 355 43.09 25.01 -16.98
C PRO A 355 43.18 26.17 -16.00
N ALA A 356 44.37 26.31 -15.36
CA ALA A 356 44.72 27.37 -14.43
C ALA A 356 44.64 28.75 -15.08
N ALA A 357 44.00 29.69 -14.39
CA ALA A 357 43.98 31.12 -14.80
C ALA A 357 45.36 31.76 -14.71
N ALA A 358 45.75 32.45 -15.77
CA ALA A 358 46.97 33.24 -15.83
C ALA A 358 46.87 34.49 -14.94
N PRO A 359 48.00 34.99 -14.38
CA PRO A 359 47.99 36.15 -13.48
C PRO A 359 47.77 37.46 -14.26
N ALA A 360 46.91 38.33 -13.71
CA ALA A 360 46.64 39.67 -14.23
C ALA A 360 47.87 40.56 -14.10
N ALA A 361 48.27 41.15 -15.21
CA ALA A 361 49.29 42.23 -15.24
C ALA A 361 48.71 43.47 -14.62
N LYS A 362 49.53 44.13 -13.77
CA LYS A 362 49.29 45.45 -13.24
C LYS A 362 49.62 46.49 -14.33
N ASN A 363 48.70 47.40 -14.59
CA ASN A 363 48.95 48.82 -14.86
C ASN A 363 47.74 49.62 -14.39
#